data_7f8ab0d9a34884b9d8cf21599a9559c7
#
_entry.id   7f8ab0d9a34884b9d8cf21599a9559c7
#
_cell.length_a   1.000
_cell.length_b   1.000
_cell.length_c   1.000
_cell.angle_alpha   90.00
_cell.angle_beta   90.00
_cell.angle_gamma   90.00
#
_symmetry.space_group_name_H-M   'P 1'
#
loop_
_entity.id
_entity.type
_entity.pdbx_description
1 polymer ?
#
loop_
_entity_poly.entity_id
_entity_poly.type
_entity_poly.pdbx_seq_one_letter_code
_entity_poly.pdbx_strand_id
1 'polypeptide(L)'
;MKYNYFFFLLFLFSCTSVSVTKYEKPVLNSQGFAYIYSFEDYENKFIKKKINSDELIIAHSKAKRGALLKITNPKNGKNIILKNSFKLDYPDFYKILITKAISNQIGLNENFPYVEVEELKKNKSFIAKRAETHDEEKQLNVKAPVEKVKINN
;
A
#
# COMPACT_ATOMS: atom_id res chain seq x y z
N MET A 1 51.41 -41.34 -13.36
CA MET A 1 49.97 -41.27 -13.02
C MET A 1 49.75 -40.59 -11.66
N LYS A 2 50.10 -39.30 -11.50
CA LYS A 2 49.97 -38.60 -10.20
C LYS A 2 49.29 -37.22 -10.28
N TYR A 3 48.70 -36.86 -11.44
CA TYR A 3 48.14 -35.50 -11.64
C TYR A 3 46.61 -35.41 -11.75
N ASN A 4 45.88 -36.55 -11.69
CA ASN A 4 44.43 -36.56 -11.87
C ASN A 4 43.61 -36.14 -10.60
N TYR A 5 44.22 -36.14 -9.44
CA TYR A 5 43.49 -35.78 -8.20
C TYR A 5 43.41 -34.26 -7.95
N PHE A 6 44.34 -33.50 -8.55
CA PHE A 6 44.35 -32.03 -8.36
C PHE A 6 43.25 -31.33 -9.17
N PHE A 7 42.83 -31.92 -10.28
CA PHE A 7 41.76 -31.37 -11.13
C PHE A 7 40.36 -31.61 -10.55
N PHE A 8 40.20 -32.65 -9.70
CA PHE A 8 38.92 -32.99 -9.06
C PHE A 8 38.62 -32.09 -7.85
N LEU A 9 39.62 -31.44 -7.27
CA LEU A 9 39.47 -30.58 -6.07
C LEU A 9 38.95 -29.17 -6.40
N LEU A 10 39.01 -28.75 -7.69
CA LEU A 10 38.56 -27.44 -8.14
C LEU A 10 37.03 -27.32 -8.35
N PHE A 11 36.31 -28.44 -8.33
CA PHE A 11 34.84 -28.44 -8.56
C PHE A 11 34.00 -28.21 -7.32
N LEU A 12 34.57 -28.06 -6.12
CA LEU A 12 33.81 -28.00 -4.86
C LEU A 12 33.50 -26.58 -4.37
N PHE A 13 33.94 -25.53 -5.06
CA PHE A 13 33.71 -24.14 -4.61
C PHE A 13 32.62 -23.37 -5.39
N SER A 14 31.66 -24.09 -6.00
CA SER A 14 30.50 -23.42 -6.58
C SER A 14 29.35 -23.33 -5.56
N CYS A 15 29.57 -22.65 -4.44
CA CYS A 15 28.49 -22.19 -3.60
C CYS A 15 27.91 -20.91 -4.24
N THR A 16 26.99 -21.06 -5.18
CA THR A 16 26.16 -19.95 -5.61
C THR A 16 25.18 -19.61 -4.48
N SER A 17 25.42 -18.50 -3.81
CA SER A 17 24.43 -17.90 -2.94
C SER A 17 23.23 -17.48 -3.79
N VAL A 18 22.18 -18.32 -3.79
CA VAL A 18 20.88 -17.95 -4.36
C VAL A 18 20.34 -16.82 -3.49
N SER A 19 20.51 -15.59 -3.96
CA SER A 19 19.79 -14.46 -3.41
C SER A 19 18.30 -14.70 -3.70
N VAL A 20 17.55 -15.12 -2.69
CA VAL A 20 16.10 -15.18 -2.75
C VAL A 20 15.61 -13.74 -2.86
N THR A 21 15.47 -13.24 -4.08
CA THR A 21 14.78 -12.00 -4.35
C THR A 21 13.35 -12.19 -3.87
N LYS A 22 13.04 -11.55 -2.76
CA LYS A 22 11.70 -11.51 -2.20
C LYS A 22 10.80 -10.91 -3.27
N TYR A 23 10.00 -11.76 -3.91
CA TYR A 23 9.07 -11.34 -4.97
C TYR A 23 8.08 -10.33 -4.36
N GLU A 24 8.38 -9.05 -4.47
CA GLU A 24 7.44 -8.03 -4.09
C GLU A 24 6.33 -8.00 -5.13
N LYS A 25 5.12 -8.39 -4.70
CA LYS A 25 3.94 -8.30 -5.55
C LYS A 25 3.86 -6.88 -6.12
N PRO A 26 3.75 -6.71 -7.45
CA PRO A 26 3.65 -5.39 -8.04
C PRO A 26 2.48 -4.62 -7.41
N VAL A 27 2.70 -3.35 -7.16
CA VAL A 27 1.66 -2.45 -6.66
C VAL A 27 0.60 -2.32 -7.75
N LEU A 28 -0.67 -2.44 -7.36
CA LEU A 28 -1.76 -2.21 -8.29
C LEU A 28 -1.72 -0.73 -8.71
N ASN A 29 -1.54 -0.51 -10.00
CA ASN A 29 -1.68 0.79 -10.64
C ASN A 29 -2.46 0.55 -11.93
N SER A 30 -3.61 1.18 -12.06
CA SER A 30 -4.49 1.01 -13.21
C SER A 30 -5.29 2.27 -13.50
N GLN A 31 -5.58 2.49 -14.77
CA GLN A 31 -6.41 3.58 -15.24
C GLN A 31 -7.58 2.99 -16.03
N GLY A 32 -8.74 3.62 -15.94
CA GLY A 32 -9.93 3.20 -16.67
C GLY A 32 -11.21 3.64 -16.00
N PHE A 33 -12.32 3.02 -16.39
CA PHE A 33 -13.63 3.42 -15.91
C PHE A 33 -13.94 2.83 -14.53
N ALA A 34 -14.55 3.63 -13.68
CA ALA A 34 -15.16 3.18 -12.43
C ALA A 34 -16.58 2.69 -12.67
N TYR A 35 -16.99 1.65 -11.97
CA TYR A 35 -18.39 1.23 -11.87
C TYR A 35 -19.04 1.99 -10.72
N ILE A 36 -19.98 2.87 -11.02
CA ILE A 36 -20.73 3.60 -9.99
C ILE A 36 -21.93 2.73 -9.60
N TYR A 37 -21.91 2.23 -8.37
CA TYR A 37 -22.96 1.36 -7.84
C TYR A 37 -24.29 2.09 -7.73
N SER A 38 -25.36 1.46 -8.22
CA SER A 38 -26.75 1.83 -7.96
C SER A 38 -27.47 0.72 -7.19
N PHE A 39 -28.55 1.05 -6.50
CA PHE A 39 -29.34 0.05 -5.79
C PHE A 39 -30.00 -0.95 -6.76
N GLU A 40 -30.34 -0.54 -7.96
CA GLU A 40 -30.89 -1.39 -9.02
C GLU A 40 -29.94 -2.52 -9.42
N ASP A 41 -28.62 -2.29 -9.32
CA ASP A 41 -27.61 -3.33 -9.60
C ASP A 41 -27.72 -4.51 -8.63
N TYR A 42 -28.08 -4.22 -7.38
CA TYR A 42 -28.36 -5.26 -6.39
C TYR A 42 -29.69 -5.97 -6.63
N GLU A 43 -30.75 -5.21 -6.95
CA GLU A 43 -32.08 -5.77 -7.25
C GLU A 43 -32.02 -6.69 -8.49
N ASN A 44 -31.33 -6.27 -9.53
CA ASN A 44 -31.13 -7.04 -10.76
C ASN A 44 -30.07 -8.14 -10.64
N LYS A 45 -29.48 -8.34 -9.44
CA LYS A 45 -28.46 -9.36 -9.15
C LYS A 45 -27.15 -9.20 -9.96
N PHE A 46 -26.90 -8.03 -10.55
CA PHE A 46 -25.60 -7.73 -11.17
C PHE A 46 -24.50 -7.63 -10.11
N ILE A 47 -24.82 -7.00 -9.00
CA ILE A 47 -23.93 -6.95 -7.82
C ILE A 47 -24.60 -7.75 -6.69
N LYS A 48 -23.92 -8.81 -6.24
CA LYS A 48 -24.48 -9.74 -5.24
C LYS A 48 -24.58 -9.16 -3.83
N LYS A 49 -24.02 -7.97 -3.59
CA LYS A 49 -23.98 -7.35 -2.28
C LYS A 49 -24.72 -6.01 -2.27
N LYS A 50 -25.63 -5.85 -1.31
CA LYS A 50 -26.26 -4.56 -1.07
C LYS A 50 -25.22 -3.61 -0.46
N ILE A 51 -25.05 -2.45 -1.06
CA ILE A 51 -24.12 -1.40 -0.65
C ILE A 51 -24.92 -0.13 -0.43
N ASN A 52 -24.59 0.64 0.60
CA ASN A 52 -25.19 1.96 0.80
C ASN A 52 -24.47 2.98 -0.12
N SER A 53 -25.22 3.59 -1.04
CA SER A 53 -24.67 4.55 -2.02
C SER A 53 -24.20 5.86 -1.40
N ASP A 54 -24.68 6.19 -0.19
CA ASP A 54 -24.33 7.42 0.52
C ASP A 54 -23.06 7.29 1.38
N GLU A 55 -22.55 6.07 1.53
CA GLU A 55 -21.31 5.81 2.26
C GLU A 55 -20.11 5.81 1.30
N LEU A 56 -18.92 6.12 1.83
CA LEU A 56 -17.67 6.08 1.08
C LEU A 56 -17.13 4.64 1.02
N ILE A 57 -17.70 3.85 0.12
CA ILE A 57 -17.38 2.43 -0.03
C ILE A 57 -16.77 2.17 -1.40
N ILE A 58 -15.65 1.42 -1.40
CA ILE A 58 -15.03 0.92 -2.62
C ILE A 58 -14.93 -0.59 -2.60
N ALA A 59 -14.99 -1.19 -3.79
CA ALA A 59 -14.71 -2.61 -3.99
C ALA A 59 -13.78 -2.79 -5.19
N HIS A 60 -12.77 -3.64 -5.02
CA HIS A 60 -11.81 -3.95 -6.08
C HIS A 60 -11.59 -5.47 -6.15
N SER A 61 -11.77 -6.06 -7.35
CA SER A 61 -11.72 -7.51 -7.57
C SER A 61 -10.35 -8.13 -7.29
N LYS A 62 -9.26 -7.43 -7.62
CA LYS A 62 -7.87 -7.92 -7.51
C LYS A 62 -7.14 -7.49 -6.24
N ALA A 63 -7.48 -6.32 -5.68
CA ALA A 63 -6.85 -5.83 -4.45
C ALA A 63 -7.30 -6.64 -3.23
N LYS A 64 -6.41 -6.79 -2.25
CA LYS A 64 -6.76 -7.43 -0.98
C LYS A 64 -7.78 -6.58 -0.23
N ARG A 65 -8.68 -7.24 0.53
CA ARG A 65 -9.55 -6.54 1.49
C ARG A 65 -8.67 -5.78 2.50
N GLY A 66 -9.00 -4.52 2.76
CA GLY A 66 -8.25 -3.64 3.64
C GLY A 66 -7.02 -2.98 3.00
N ALA A 67 -6.69 -3.29 1.73
CA ALA A 67 -5.68 -2.54 1.00
C ALA A 67 -6.09 -1.08 0.85
N LEU A 68 -5.15 -0.15 1.01
CA LEU A 68 -5.39 1.26 0.78
C LEU A 68 -5.31 1.54 -0.72
N LEU A 69 -6.38 2.08 -1.27
CA LEU A 69 -6.46 2.48 -2.66
C LEU A 69 -6.67 3.99 -2.74
N LYS A 70 -5.83 4.66 -3.51
CA LYS A 70 -6.00 6.06 -3.91
C LYS A 70 -6.72 6.06 -5.24
N ILE A 71 -7.83 6.78 -5.30
CA ILE A 71 -8.65 6.95 -6.49
C ILE A 71 -8.55 8.41 -6.87
N THR A 72 -8.09 8.69 -8.08
CA THR A 72 -7.91 10.05 -8.59
C THR A 72 -8.79 10.26 -9.80
N ASN A 73 -9.47 11.40 -9.84
CA ASN A 73 -10.11 11.90 -11.06
C ASN A 73 -9.07 12.70 -11.84
N PRO A 74 -8.55 12.19 -12.98
CA PRO A 74 -7.47 12.85 -13.71
C PRO A 74 -7.90 14.18 -14.34
N LYS A 75 -9.20 14.41 -14.52
CA LYS A 75 -9.73 15.63 -15.11
C LYS A 75 -9.56 16.86 -14.21
N ASN A 76 -9.64 16.68 -12.89
CA ASN A 76 -9.59 17.79 -11.93
C ASN A 76 -8.55 17.59 -10.81
N GLY A 77 -7.81 16.46 -10.80
CA GLY A 77 -6.80 16.13 -9.80
C GLY A 77 -7.34 15.77 -8.42
N LYS A 78 -8.67 15.83 -8.18
CA LYS A 78 -9.26 15.43 -6.90
C LYS A 78 -9.07 13.95 -6.66
N ASN A 79 -8.74 13.58 -5.44
CA ASN A 79 -8.53 12.18 -5.08
C ASN A 79 -9.08 11.86 -3.70
N ILE A 80 -9.25 10.57 -3.44
CA ILE A 80 -9.65 10.03 -2.15
C ILE A 80 -8.85 8.75 -1.88
N ILE A 81 -8.50 8.52 -0.62
CA ILE A 81 -7.80 7.31 -0.19
C ILE A 81 -8.73 6.53 0.74
N LEU A 82 -9.08 5.33 0.33
CA LEU A 82 -9.98 4.45 1.07
C LEU A 82 -9.42 3.04 1.17
N LYS A 83 -9.92 2.29 2.17
CA LYS A 83 -9.63 0.86 2.27
C LYS A 83 -10.56 0.09 1.35
N ASN A 84 -10.01 -0.89 0.60
CA ASN A 84 -10.82 -1.83 -0.15
C ASN A 84 -11.75 -2.59 0.81
N SER A 85 -13.04 -2.28 0.79
CA SER A 85 -14.03 -2.83 1.71
C SER A 85 -14.36 -4.28 1.39
N PHE A 86 -14.47 -4.59 0.10
CA PHE A 86 -14.90 -5.89 -0.39
C PHE A 86 -14.11 -6.31 -1.63
N LYS A 87 -13.99 -7.61 -1.80
CA LYS A 87 -13.63 -8.23 -3.06
C LYS A 87 -14.94 -8.64 -3.74
N LEU A 88 -15.36 -7.91 -4.74
CA LEU A 88 -16.60 -8.14 -5.49
C LEU A 88 -16.30 -8.37 -6.97
N ASP A 89 -17.13 -9.18 -7.58
CA ASP A 89 -17.14 -9.36 -9.02
C ASP A 89 -18.06 -8.31 -9.64
N TYR A 90 -17.54 -7.60 -10.62
CA TYR A 90 -18.23 -6.65 -11.48
C TYR A 90 -17.64 -6.79 -12.89
N PRO A 91 -18.25 -6.24 -13.95
CA PRO A 91 -17.75 -6.42 -15.31
C PRO A 91 -16.29 -5.99 -15.46
N ASP A 92 -15.47 -6.83 -16.11
CA ASP A 92 -14.00 -6.68 -16.21
C ASP A 92 -13.56 -5.38 -16.90
N PHE A 93 -14.45 -4.75 -17.63
CA PHE A 93 -14.22 -3.45 -18.25
C PHE A 93 -13.88 -2.38 -17.21
N TYR A 94 -14.53 -2.44 -16.05
CA TYR A 94 -14.34 -1.47 -14.99
C TYR A 94 -13.11 -1.82 -14.10
N LYS A 95 -12.40 -0.80 -13.64
CA LYS A 95 -11.19 -0.96 -12.81
C LYS A 95 -11.50 -1.01 -11.32
N ILE A 96 -12.58 -0.37 -10.90
CA ILE A 96 -13.00 -0.30 -9.51
C ILE A 96 -14.50 -0.06 -9.43
N LEU A 97 -15.16 -0.58 -8.39
CA LEU A 97 -16.51 -0.21 -8.03
C LEU A 97 -16.46 0.85 -6.94
N ILE A 98 -17.20 1.92 -7.11
CA ILE A 98 -17.33 3.04 -6.18
C ILE A 98 -18.79 3.35 -5.91
N THR A 99 -19.08 3.96 -4.77
CA THR A 99 -20.42 4.50 -4.47
C THR A 99 -20.61 5.88 -5.07
N LYS A 100 -21.87 6.32 -5.16
CA LYS A 100 -22.25 7.65 -5.66
C LYS A 100 -21.65 8.76 -4.80
N ALA A 101 -21.56 8.57 -3.48
CA ALA A 101 -20.91 9.50 -2.56
C ALA A 101 -19.46 9.81 -2.95
N ILE A 102 -18.69 8.77 -3.37
CA ILE A 102 -17.31 8.96 -3.82
C ILE A 102 -17.27 9.71 -5.15
N SER A 103 -18.13 9.33 -6.11
CA SER A 103 -18.23 10.00 -7.39
C SER A 103 -18.43 11.50 -7.23
N ASN A 104 -19.35 11.89 -6.35
CA ASN A 104 -19.66 13.29 -6.03
C ASN A 104 -18.46 13.98 -5.37
N GLN A 105 -17.80 13.33 -4.41
CA GLN A 105 -16.68 13.92 -3.65
C GLN A 105 -15.48 14.24 -4.53
N ILE A 106 -15.15 13.37 -5.49
CA ILE A 106 -14.04 13.61 -6.42
C ILE A 106 -14.49 14.36 -7.69
N GLY A 107 -15.78 14.74 -7.78
CA GLY A 107 -16.32 15.46 -8.93
C GLY A 107 -16.23 14.68 -10.23
N LEU A 108 -16.55 13.38 -10.16
CA LEU A 108 -16.50 12.50 -11.31
C LEU A 108 -17.75 12.67 -12.19
N ASN A 109 -17.57 12.67 -13.50
CA ASN A 109 -18.71 12.69 -14.43
C ASN A 109 -19.31 11.27 -14.50
N GLU A 110 -20.57 11.12 -14.11
CA GLU A 110 -21.25 9.83 -14.10
C GLU A 110 -21.38 9.21 -15.53
N ASN A 111 -21.46 10.04 -16.57
CA ASN A 111 -21.52 9.57 -17.97
C ASN A 111 -20.16 9.12 -18.50
N PHE A 112 -19.06 9.59 -17.88
CA PHE A 112 -17.70 9.25 -18.24
C PHE A 112 -16.83 9.14 -16.96
N PRO A 113 -17.03 8.07 -16.15
CA PRO A 113 -16.44 7.92 -14.84
C PRO A 113 -15.00 7.37 -14.93
N TYR A 114 -14.10 8.11 -15.58
CA TYR A 114 -12.71 7.71 -15.75
C TYR A 114 -11.85 8.06 -14.53
N VAL A 115 -11.11 7.09 -14.02
CA VAL A 115 -10.30 7.21 -12.80
C VAL A 115 -8.93 6.55 -12.94
N GLU A 116 -8.00 7.02 -12.11
CA GLU A 116 -6.74 6.34 -11.82
C GLU A 116 -6.83 5.69 -10.45
N VAL A 117 -6.42 4.43 -10.35
CA VAL A 117 -6.47 3.64 -9.11
C VAL A 117 -5.07 3.16 -8.78
N GLU A 118 -4.56 3.57 -7.62
CA GLU A 118 -3.24 3.22 -7.12
C GLU A 118 -3.34 2.56 -5.75
N GLU A 119 -2.72 1.38 -5.57
CA GLU A 119 -2.60 0.72 -4.27
C GLU A 119 -1.44 1.33 -3.48
N LEU A 120 -1.72 1.91 -2.33
CA LEU A 120 -0.71 2.45 -1.44
C LEU A 120 -0.17 1.34 -0.52
N LYS A 121 1.10 0.99 -0.68
CA LYS A 121 1.78 0.09 0.25
C LYS A 121 2.00 0.80 1.59
N LYS A 122 1.60 0.17 2.69
CA LYS A 122 2.08 0.58 4.00
C LYS A 122 3.58 0.31 4.05
N ASN A 123 4.37 1.34 4.24
CA ASN A 123 5.81 1.21 4.43
C ASN A 123 6.06 0.39 5.71
N LYS A 124 6.37 -0.90 5.56
CA LYS A 124 6.70 -1.79 6.70
C LYS A 124 8.12 -1.55 7.23
N SER A 125 8.91 -0.72 6.55
CA SER A 125 10.35 -0.58 6.80
C SER A 125 10.72 0.57 7.74
N PHE A 126 9.76 1.36 8.23
CA PHE A 126 10.04 2.29 9.31
C PHE A 126 9.78 1.63 10.67
N ILE A 127 10.52 0.57 10.96
CA ILE A 127 10.84 0.25 12.35
C ILE A 127 12.02 1.19 12.66
N ALA A 128 11.76 2.28 13.36
CA ALA A 128 12.83 3.01 14.01
C ALA A 128 13.56 1.97 14.87
N LYS A 129 14.70 1.48 14.41
CA LYS A 129 15.61 0.74 15.27
C LYS A 129 15.91 1.71 16.42
N ARG A 130 15.56 1.31 17.63
CA ARG A 130 15.95 2.02 18.84
C ARG A 130 17.44 2.30 18.66
N ALA A 131 17.82 3.58 18.65
CA ALA A 131 19.22 3.94 18.54
C ALA A 131 19.95 3.18 19.64
N GLU A 132 20.85 2.28 19.28
CA GLU A 132 21.79 1.71 20.24
C GLU A 132 22.74 2.84 20.57
N THR A 133 22.53 3.43 21.73
CA THR A 133 23.49 4.40 22.31
C THR A 133 24.80 3.66 22.49
N HIS A 134 25.84 4.08 21.78
CA HIS A 134 27.20 3.60 22.02
C HIS A 134 27.58 3.83 23.48
N ASP A 135 28.35 2.90 24.06
CA ASP A 135 28.76 2.97 25.47
C ASP A 135 29.52 4.27 25.83
N GLU A 136 30.05 4.97 24.83
CA GLU A 136 30.64 6.30 24.96
C GLU A 136 29.65 7.37 25.39
N GLU A 137 28.38 7.31 24.91
CA GLU A 137 27.33 8.25 25.32
C GLU A 137 26.83 7.98 26.75
N LYS A 138 26.96 6.75 27.24
CA LYS A 138 26.60 6.42 28.63
C LYS A 138 27.58 7.06 29.64
N GLN A 139 28.81 7.34 29.23
CA GLN A 139 29.81 7.99 30.06
C GLN A 139 29.65 9.52 30.11
N LEU A 140 28.98 10.13 29.12
CA LEU A 140 28.75 11.57 29.07
C LEU A 140 27.59 12.05 29.97
N ASN A 141 26.89 11.12 30.64
CA ASN A 141 25.82 11.45 31.57
C ASN A 141 26.34 11.78 32.99
N VAL A 142 27.60 12.21 33.07
CA VAL A 142 28.23 12.66 34.32
C VAL A 142 27.92 14.15 34.50
N LYS A 143 26.88 14.42 35.28
CA LYS A 143 26.70 15.62 36.12
C LYS A 143 27.08 16.96 35.45
N ALA A 144 26.21 17.48 34.62
CA ALA A 144 26.22 18.90 34.37
C ALA A 144 25.99 19.63 35.75
N PRO A 145 26.88 20.53 36.19
CA PRO A 145 26.64 21.28 37.40
C PRO A 145 25.45 22.20 37.19
N VAL A 146 24.38 21.97 37.95
CA VAL A 146 23.22 22.86 37.97
C VAL A 146 23.60 24.05 38.87
N GLU A 147 24.01 25.16 38.26
CA GLU A 147 24.14 26.42 38.96
C GLU A 147 22.75 26.87 39.45
N LYS A 148 22.60 26.95 40.75
CA LYS A 148 21.42 27.51 41.39
C LYS A 148 21.40 29.03 41.16
N VAL A 149 20.57 29.50 40.23
CA VAL A 149 20.28 30.92 40.07
C VAL A 149 19.49 31.37 41.29
N LYS A 150 20.12 32.19 42.17
CA LYS A 150 19.40 32.92 43.25
C LYS A 150 18.66 34.08 42.64
N ILE A 151 17.34 34.00 42.65
CA ILE A 151 16.46 35.12 42.32
C ILE A 151 16.38 35.96 43.61
N ASN A 152 16.98 37.15 43.62
CA ASN A 152 16.76 38.16 44.67
C ASN A 152 15.46 38.87 44.32
N ASN A 153 14.51 38.87 45.29
CA ASN A 153 13.36 39.73 45.30
C ASN A 153 13.75 41.14 45.76
#